data_365f0aea4bebddec503daab29bc9d147
#
_entry.id   365f0aea4bebddec503daab29bc9d147
#
_cell.length_a   1.000
_cell.length_b   1.000
_cell.length_c   1.000
_cell.angle_alpha   90.00
_cell.angle_beta   90.00
_cell.angle_gamma   90.00
#
_symmetry.space_group_name_H-M   'P 1'
#
loop_
_entity.id
_entity.type
_entity.pdbx_description
1 polymer ?
#
loop_
_entity_poly.entity_id
_entity_poly.type
_entity_poly.pdbx_seq_one_letter_code
_entity_poly.pdbx_strand_id
1 'polypeptide(L)'
;MFTFLLALTFFCTAGAAENSNCKTLTASGNPEYPPLLWEDPVAPEQLTGAVTALLGEILESLGVKLEVQNLGSWARVQRLARIGELDMIAGAFITSERIQYMDYLLPPFTNLAASIWVPKDKVFEYRHWPDLQGKRGSTLINNSFGQGFDRYAEENLQIVGVRTIEQSFEMAIAGRIDYVLYERLQGQVKLQRLGLADEFVALDVPVSTEGLFFTFSKNSRCNTFEFRERIADRLYTLINEGRLDELVSEYTARYMFLQP
;
A
#
# COMPACT_ATOMS: atom_id res chain seq x y z
N MET A 1 -28.88 17.91 -70.75
CA MET A 1 -29.01 16.96 -69.62
C MET A 1 -27.77 17.09 -68.78
N PHE A 2 -27.81 17.94 -67.73
CA PHE A 2 -26.68 18.22 -66.85
C PHE A 2 -26.87 17.39 -65.56
N THR A 3 -25.97 16.47 -65.31
CA THR A 3 -25.98 15.61 -64.13
C THR A 3 -25.12 16.29 -63.03
N PHE A 4 -25.80 16.73 -61.94
CA PHE A 4 -25.15 17.30 -60.75
C PHE A 4 -24.65 16.16 -59.85
N LEU A 5 -23.32 16.04 -59.71
CA LEU A 5 -22.69 15.11 -58.74
C LEU A 5 -22.66 15.81 -57.37
N LEU A 6 -23.44 15.29 -56.41
CA LEU A 6 -23.42 15.75 -55.01
C LEU A 6 -22.29 15.01 -54.25
N ALA A 7 -21.22 15.72 -53.94
CA ALA A 7 -20.12 15.20 -53.10
C ALA A 7 -20.54 15.30 -51.63
N LEU A 8 -20.77 14.15 -51.00
CA LEU A 8 -21.00 14.04 -49.54
C LEU A 8 -19.62 14.07 -48.84
N THR A 9 -19.29 15.18 -48.19
CA THR A 9 -18.15 15.30 -47.32
C THR A 9 -18.51 14.73 -45.93
N PHE A 10 -17.96 13.56 -45.60
CA PHE A 10 -17.98 13.00 -44.25
C PHE A 10 -17.06 13.84 -43.36
N PHE A 11 -17.63 14.66 -42.49
CA PHE A 11 -16.90 15.25 -41.36
C PHE A 11 -16.69 14.17 -40.31
N CYS A 12 -15.45 13.66 -40.23
CA CYS A 12 -15.02 12.84 -39.12
C CYS A 12 -14.84 13.81 -37.93
N THR A 13 -15.82 13.92 -37.06
CA THR A 13 -15.62 14.59 -35.75
C THR A 13 -14.71 13.70 -34.93
N ALA A 14 -13.41 14.10 -34.85
CA ALA A 14 -12.55 13.57 -33.82
C ALA A 14 -13.19 13.89 -32.47
N GLY A 15 -13.73 12.89 -31.80
CA GLY A 15 -14.20 13.01 -30.43
C GLY A 15 -13.03 13.53 -29.59
N ALA A 16 -13.14 14.76 -29.11
CA ALA A 16 -12.27 15.28 -28.08
C ALA A 16 -12.35 14.28 -26.92
N ALA A 17 -11.23 13.65 -26.57
CA ALA A 17 -11.12 12.88 -25.35
C ALA A 17 -11.62 13.78 -24.22
N GLU A 18 -12.69 13.40 -23.54
CA GLU A 18 -13.16 14.08 -22.35
C GLU A 18 -11.99 14.13 -21.37
N ASN A 19 -11.41 15.33 -21.22
CA ASN A 19 -10.38 15.59 -20.25
C ASN A 19 -10.92 15.15 -18.90
N SER A 20 -10.28 14.16 -18.29
CA SER A 20 -10.61 13.78 -16.92
C SER A 20 -10.64 15.04 -16.07
N ASN A 21 -11.75 15.33 -15.40
CA ASN A 21 -11.93 16.52 -14.57
C ASN A 21 -11.02 16.52 -13.32
N CYS A 22 -10.11 15.54 -13.22
CA CYS A 22 -9.15 15.35 -12.14
C CYS A 22 -7.90 16.20 -12.38
N LYS A 23 -7.87 17.41 -11.84
CA LYS A 23 -6.70 18.29 -11.85
C LYS A 23 -5.78 18.05 -10.66
N THR A 24 -6.34 17.63 -9.53
CA THR A 24 -5.65 17.30 -8.30
C THR A 24 -6.20 15.99 -7.78
N LEU A 25 -5.30 15.06 -7.44
CA LEU A 25 -5.62 13.79 -6.83
C LEU A 25 -5.11 13.78 -5.40
N THR A 26 -6.02 13.52 -4.45
CA THR A 26 -5.67 13.36 -3.03
C THR A 26 -5.38 11.89 -2.74
N ALA A 27 -4.23 11.61 -2.16
CA ALA A 27 -3.82 10.25 -1.79
C ALA A 27 -3.42 10.19 -0.31
N SER A 28 -3.55 9.03 0.28
CA SER A 28 -3.02 8.68 1.59
C SER A 28 -2.71 7.19 1.65
N GLY A 29 -2.21 6.70 2.77
CA GLY A 29 -1.93 5.28 2.96
C GLY A 29 -1.56 4.97 4.41
N ASN A 30 -0.94 3.81 4.63
CA ASN A 30 -0.49 3.42 5.95
C ASN A 30 0.80 4.18 6.33
N PRO A 31 0.79 5.08 7.32
CA PRO A 31 1.99 5.83 7.73
C PRO A 31 3.04 4.97 8.44
N GLU A 32 2.68 3.75 8.82
CA GLU A 32 3.56 2.78 9.47
C GLU A 32 4.24 1.83 8.48
N TYR A 33 4.51 2.25 7.23
CA TYR A 33 4.91 1.37 6.14
C TYR A 33 6.23 1.75 5.43
N PRO A 34 7.31 2.19 6.19
CA PRO A 34 8.60 2.50 5.56
C PRO A 34 9.23 1.24 4.93
N PRO A 35 9.98 1.35 3.83
CA PRO A 35 10.35 2.57 3.10
C PRO A 35 9.34 2.96 2.02
N LEU A 36 8.18 2.30 1.98
CA LEU A 36 7.17 2.55 0.96
C LEU A 36 6.37 3.82 1.26
N LEU A 37 5.95 3.99 2.52
CA LEU A 37 5.13 5.13 2.94
C LEU A 37 5.29 5.39 4.45
N TRP A 38 5.57 6.64 4.84
CA TRP A 38 5.62 7.05 6.25
C TRP A 38 5.40 8.56 6.40
N GLU A 39 5.20 9.03 7.63
CA GLU A 39 5.05 10.44 7.95
C GLU A 39 6.33 11.22 7.54
N ASP A 40 6.16 12.31 6.78
CA ASP A 40 7.29 13.16 6.43
C ASP A 40 7.77 13.92 7.67
N PRO A 41 9.06 13.78 8.07
CA PRO A 41 9.56 14.42 9.28
C PRO A 41 9.68 15.96 9.16
N VAL A 42 9.65 16.50 7.95
CA VAL A 42 9.72 17.94 7.68
C VAL A 42 8.32 18.53 7.51
N ALA A 43 7.39 17.78 6.98
CA ALA A 43 6.00 18.14 6.76
C ALA A 43 5.06 17.05 7.33
N PRO A 44 4.83 16.99 8.66
CA PRO A 44 4.10 15.89 9.31
C PRO A 44 2.66 15.69 8.83
N GLU A 45 2.07 16.71 8.19
CA GLU A 45 0.76 16.62 7.55
C GLU A 45 0.79 15.84 6.23
N GLN A 46 1.97 15.46 5.74
CA GLN A 46 2.19 14.71 4.50
C GLN A 46 2.79 13.34 4.78
N LEU A 47 2.63 12.45 3.80
CA LEU A 47 3.34 11.18 3.75
C LEU A 47 4.41 11.23 2.67
N THR A 48 5.55 10.61 2.95
CA THR A 48 6.66 10.43 2.02
C THR A 48 6.98 8.94 1.86
N GLY A 49 7.80 8.58 0.86
CA GLY A 49 8.23 7.21 0.63
C GLY A 49 8.33 6.85 -0.85
N ALA A 50 8.82 5.64 -1.12
CA ALA A 50 9.03 5.15 -2.48
C ALA A 50 7.72 5.14 -3.30
N VAL A 51 6.60 4.80 -2.67
CA VAL A 51 5.29 4.75 -3.33
C VAL A 51 4.75 6.16 -3.63
N THR A 52 4.98 7.11 -2.73
CA THR A 52 4.65 8.53 -2.98
C THR A 52 5.40 9.08 -4.17
N ALA A 53 6.70 8.79 -4.26
CA ALA A 53 7.54 9.22 -5.38
C ALA A 53 7.09 8.57 -6.70
N LEU A 54 6.86 7.25 -6.71
CA LEU A 54 6.37 6.55 -7.89
C LEU A 54 5.03 7.12 -8.39
N LEU A 55 4.07 7.34 -7.48
CA LEU A 55 2.78 7.93 -7.83
C LEU A 55 2.94 9.37 -8.32
N GLY A 56 3.87 10.13 -7.75
CA GLY A 56 4.23 11.49 -8.20
C GLY A 56 4.70 11.51 -9.64
N GLU A 57 5.66 10.65 -10.01
CA GLU A 57 6.16 10.52 -11.38
C GLU A 57 5.07 10.14 -12.38
N ILE A 58 4.18 9.23 -11.98
CA ILE A 58 3.04 8.83 -12.80
C ILE A 58 2.12 10.03 -13.07
N LEU A 59 1.68 10.70 -12.02
CA LEU A 59 0.67 11.77 -12.13
C LEU A 59 1.24 13.04 -12.78
N GLU A 60 2.51 13.37 -12.54
CA GLU A 60 3.21 14.45 -13.22
C GLU A 60 3.22 14.23 -14.73
N SER A 61 3.52 13.01 -15.19
CA SER A 61 3.48 12.64 -16.62
C SER A 61 2.10 12.79 -17.26
N LEU A 62 1.05 12.74 -16.42
CA LEU A 62 -0.35 12.90 -16.85
C LEU A 62 -0.88 14.34 -16.67
N GLY A 63 -0.07 15.27 -16.15
CA GLY A 63 -0.45 16.64 -15.89
C GLY A 63 -1.41 16.82 -14.72
N VAL A 64 -1.39 15.90 -13.74
CA VAL A 64 -2.26 15.91 -12.55
C VAL A 64 -1.42 16.20 -11.31
N LYS A 65 -1.85 17.14 -10.47
CA LYS A 65 -1.22 17.45 -9.19
C LYS A 65 -1.52 16.31 -8.20
N LEU A 66 -0.49 15.83 -7.50
CA LEU A 66 -0.62 14.89 -6.39
C LEU A 66 -0.55 15.63 -5.05
N GLU A 67 -1.47 15.30 -4.14
CA GLU A 67 -1.43 15.71 -2.73
C GLU A 67 -1.49 14.46 -1.86
N VAL A 68 -0.36 14.09 -1.23
CA VAL A 68 -0.29 12.93 -0.33
C VAL A 68 -0.38 13.40 1.10
N GLN A 69 -1.49 13.10 1.76
CA GLN A 69 -1.84 13.59 3.09
C GLN A 69 -1.57 12.53 4.15
N ASN A 70 -1.01 12.95 5.29
CA ASN A 70 -1.00 12.13 6.49
C ASN A 70 -2.36 12.30 7.20
N LEU A 71 -3.24 11.33 7.03
CA LEU A 71 -4.57 11.32 7.64
C LEU A 71 -4.61 10.55 8.96
N GLY A 72 -3.44 10.21 9.51
CA GLY A 72 -3.28 9.48 10.76
C GLY A 72 -3.37 7.96 10.56
N SER A 73 -4.03 7.25 11.49
CA SER A 73 -3.99 5.79 11.52
C SER A 73 -4.53 5.12 10.25
N TRP A 74 -3.99 3.94 9.92
CA TRP A 74 -4.43 3.13 8.80
C TRP A 74 -5.95 2.89 8.76
N ALA A 75 -6.55 2.61 9.91
CA ALA A 75 -8.00 2.46 10.03
C ALA A 75 -8.77 3.72 9.61
N ARG A 76 -8.25 4.91 9.93
CA ARG A 76 -8.87 6.18 9.52
C ARG A 76 -8.76 6.42 8.02
N VAL A 77 -7.61 6.13 7.41
CA VAL A 77 -7.40 6.24 5.96
C VAL A 77 -8.42 5.39 5.21
N GLN A 78 -8.59 4.11 5.60
CA GLN A 78 -9.58 3.22 5.00
C GLN A 78 -11.01 3.77 5.13
N ARG A 79 -11.37 4.32 6.29
CA ARG A 79 -12.68 4.93 6.51
C ARG A 79 -12.94 6.12 5.58
N LEU A 80 -11.94 7.01 5.41
CA LEU A 80 -12.07 8.20 4.56
C LEU A 80 -12.20 7.82 3.07
N ALA A 81 -11.45 6.82 2.62
CA ALA A 81 -11.59 6.28 1.27
C ALA A 81 -13.00 5.67 1.05
N ARG A 82 -13.54 4.97 2.06
CA ARG A 82 -14.88 4.36 1.98
C ARG A 82 -15.99 5.39 1.77
N ILE A 83 -15.89 6.56 2.40
CA ILE A 83 -16.89 7.62 2.29
C ILE A 83 -16.60 8.65 1.19
N GLY A 84 -15.49 8.49 0.44
CA GLY A 84 -15.13 9.36 -0.68
C GLY A 84 -14.45 10.67 -0.29
N GLU A 85 -13.98 10.81 0.94
CA GLU A 85 -13.19 11.97 1.40
C GLU A 85 -11.69 11.83 1.06
N LEU A 86 -11.32 10.76 0.37
CA LEU A 86 -9.98 10.48 -0.13
C LEU A 86 -10.13 9.84 -1.52
N ASP A 87 -9.40 10.33 -2.51
CA ASP A 87 -9.48 9.80 -3.87
C ASP A 87 -8.78 8.44 -3.99
N MET A 88 -7.58 8.30 -3.43
CA MET A 88 -6.72 7.13 -3.64
C MET A 88 -6.06 6.66 -2.34
N ILE A 89 -6.00 5.34 -2.15
CA ILE A 89 -5.07 4.72 -1.21
C ILE A 89 -3.82 4.26 -1.95
N ALA A 90 -2.67 4.78 -1.52
CA ALA A 90 -1.36 4.48 -2.08
C ALA A 90 -0.75 3.21 -1.45
N GLY A 91 -1.39 2.08 -1.68
CA GLY A 91 -0.97 0.76 -1.23
C GLY A 91 -2.00 0.05 -0.36
N ALA A 92 -2.72 -0.91 -0.97
CA ALA A 92 -3.65 -1.79 -0.28
C ALA A 92 -3.65 -3.19 -0.88
N PHE A 93 -3.72 -4.21 -0.04
CA PHE A 93 -4.00 -5.58 -0.45
C PHE A 93 -5.48 -5.75 -0.82
N ILE A 94 -5.75 -6.67 -1.74
CA ILE A 94 -7.13 -6.99 -2.13
C ILE A 94 -7.80 -7.81 -1.01
N THR A 95 -8.98 -7.34 -0.56
CA THR A 95 -9.87 -8.11 0.31
C THR A 95 -11.33 -7.96 -0.15
N SER A 96 -12.18 -8.93 0.18
CA SER A 96 -13.62 -8.88 -0.13
C SER A 96 -14.31 -7.64 0.44
N GLU A 97 -13.86 -7.14 1.58
CA GLU A 97 -14.36 -5.92 2.18
C GLU A 97 -13.94 -4.68 1.39
N ARG A 98 -12.64 -4.59 1.02
CA ARG A 98 -12.07 -3.41 0.35
C ARG A 98 -12.59 -3.22 -1.07
N ILE A 99 -12.82 -4.30 -1.82
CA ILE A 99 -13.39 -4.21 -3.18
C ILE A 99 -14.83 -3.66 -3.21
N GLN A 100 -15.52 -3.59 -2.07
CA GLN A 100 -16.85 -2.97 -2.00
C GLN A 100 -16.79 -1.46 -2.19
N TYR A 101 -15.70 -0.81 -1.79
CA TYR A 101 -15.54 0.65 -1.82
C TYR A 101 -14.31 1.14 -2.58
N MET A 102 -13.44 0.26 -3.07
CA MET A 102 -12.26 0.59 -3.87
C MET A 102 -12.25 -0.12 -5.22
N ASP A 103 -11.73 0.55 -6.24
CA ASP A 103 -11.32 -0.01 -7.52
C ASP A 103 -9.79 -0.10 -7.54
N TYR A 104 -9.28 -1.27 -7.89
CA TYR A 104 -7.86 -1.59 -7.88
C TYR A 104 -7.21 -1.32 -9.23
N LEU A 105 -6.06 -0.66 -9.24
CA LEU A 105 -5.22 -0.49 -10.42
C LEU A 105 -4.34 -1.73 -10.62
N LEU A 106 -4.40 -2.32 -11.79
CA LEU A 106 -3.58 -3.46 -12.17
C LEU A 106 -2.43 -3.01 -13.09
N PRO A 107 -1.24 -3.62 -12.98
CA PRO A 107 -0.85 -4.70 -12.06
C PRO A 107 -0.60 -4.19 -10.62
N PRO A 108 -0.34 -5.10 -9.64
CA PRO A 108 0.23 -4.66 -8.35
C PRO A 108 1.57 -3.99 -8.61
N PHE A 109 1.89 -2.94 -7.88
CA PHE A 109 3.20 -2.31 -8.05
C PHE A 109 4.33 -3.10 -7.37
N THR A 110 4.01 -3.94 -6.38
CA THR A 110 4.93 -4.90 -5.75
C THR A 110 4.17 -6.05 -5.11
N ASN A 111 4.89 -7.12 -4.74
CA ASN A 111 4.38 -8.20 -3.90
C ASN A 111 5.13 -8.19 -2.56
N LEU A 112 4.40 -8.30 -1.47
CA LEU A 112 4.96 -8.27 -0.12
C LEU A 112 4.72 -9.58 0.62
N ALA A 113 5.80 -10.14 1.18
CA ALA A 113 5.73 -11.29 2.04
C ALA A 113 5.41 -10.83 3.47
N ALA A 114 4.28 -11.26 4.01
CA ALA A 114 3.91 -11.08 5.41
C ALA A 114 4.63 -12.13 6.27
N SER A 115 5.49 -11.68 7.18
CA SER A 115 6.35 -12.52 7.99
C SER A 115 5.93 -12.57 9.45
N ILE A 116 6.32 -13.65 10.10
CA ILE A 116 6.23 -13.84 11.55
C ILE A 116 7.55 -13.41 12.15
N TRP A 117 7.54 -12.37 12.95
CA TRP A 117 8.69 -11.85 13.66
C TRP A 117 8.67 -12.34 15.10
N VAL A 118 9.77 -12.90 15.56
CA VAL A 118 9.91 -13.44 16.92
C VAL A 118 11.21 -12.94 17.56
N PRO A 119 11.26 -12.75 18.87
CA PRO A 119 12.54 -12.58 19.57
C PRO A 119 13.47 -13.78 19.30
N LYS A 120 14.75 -13.53 19.07
CA LYS A 120 15.72 -14.59 18.71
C LYS A 120 15.84 -15.69 19.75
N ASP A 121 15.60 -15.39 21.01
CA ASP A 121 15.62 -16.35 22.13
C ASP A 121 14.32 -17.13 22.28
N LYS A 122 13.27 -16.81 21.48
CA LYS A 122 11.93 -17.41 21.54
C LYS A 122 11.47 -17.99 20.20
N VAL A 123 12.41 -18.37 19.33
CA VAL A 123 12.11 -19.00 18.05
C VAL A 123 11.35 -20.29 18.26
N PHE A 124 10.31 -20.51 17.49
CA PHE A 124 9.54 -21.74 17.46
C PHE A 124 9.44 -22.30 16.03
N GLU A 125 9.15 -23.57 15.90
CA GLU A 125 8.95 -24.20 14.59
C GLU A 125 7.63 -23.71 13.99
N TYR A 126 7.71 -23.21 12.75
CA TYR A 126 6.58 -22.74 11.98
C TYR A 126 6.74 -23.18 10.51
N ARG A 127 5.73 -23.88 9.99
CA ARG A 127 5.64 -24.33 8.60
C ARG A 127 4.32 -23.95 7.94
N HIS A 128 3.25 -23.82 8.74
CA HIS A 128 1.89 -23.54 8.27
C HIS A 128 1.06 -22.87 9.37
N TRP A 129 -0.03 -22.26 8.99
CA TRP A 129 -0.88 -21.46 9.89
C TRP A 129 -1.29 -22.15 11.20
N PRO A 130 -1.67 -23.45 11.20
CA PRO A 130 -1.99 -24.16 12.46
C PRO A 130 -0.90 -24.11 13.54
N ASP A 131 0.37 -23.94 13.18
CA ASP A 131 1.47 -23.86 14.15
C ASP A 131 1.42 -22.58 15.00
N LEU A 132 0.57 -21.61 14.61
CA LEU A 132 0.34 -20.37 15.37
C LEU A 132 -0.79 -20.54 16.43
N GLN A 133 -1.53 -21.66 16.41
CA GLN A 133 -2.59 -21.87 17.40
C GLN A 133 -2.01 -21.95 18.80
N GLY A 134 -2.73 -21.36 19.76
CA GLY A 134 -2.30 -21.28 21.16
C GLY A 134 -1.20 -20.24 21.44
N LYS A 135 -0.66 -19.57 20.40
CA LYS A 135 0.29 -18.46 20.54
C LYS A 135 -0.44 -17.12 20.41
N ARG A 136 0.08 -16.11 21.09
CA ARG A 136 -0.44 -14.75 21.05
C ARG A 136 0.32 -13.93 20.00
N GLY A 137 -0.38 -13.43 19.00
CA GLY A 137 0.17 -12.56 17.99
C GLY A 137 -0.21 -11.09 18.19
N SER A 138 0.48 -10.18 17.51
CA SER A 138 0.10 -8.79 17.39
C SER A 138 0.41 -8.23 16.00
N THR A 139 -0.38 -7.25 15.57
CA THR A 139 -0.20 -6.49 14.34
C THR A 139 -0.88 -5.12 14.45
N LEU A 140 -0.85 -4.32 13.39
CA LEU A 140 -1.57 -3.04 13.32
C LEU A 140 -3.10 -3.26 13.24
N ILE A 141 -3.85 -2.35 13.87
CA ILE A 141 -5.32 -2.34 13.79
C ILE A 141 -5.77 -2.25 12.33
N ASN A 142 -6.69 -3.12 11.92
CA ASN A 142 -7.23 -3.23 10.56
C ASN A 142 -6.18 -3.52 9.49
N ASN A 143 -5.01 -4.06 9.84
CA ASN A 143 -4.11 -4.64 8.85
C ASN A 143 -4.72 -5.92 8.27
N SER A 144 -4.22 -6.33 7.12
CA SER A 144 -4.63 -7.54 6.43
C SER A 144 -3.38 -8.22 5.89
N PHE A 145 -3.37 -9.52 5.90
CA PHE A 145 -2.31 -10.36 5.33
C PHE A 145 -2.86 -11.25 4.22
N GLY A 146 -3.91 -10.76 3.54
CA GLY A 146 -4.64 -11.49 2.49
C GLY A 146 -5.85 -12.24 3.02
N GLN A 147 -6.89 -12.28 2.19
CA GLN A 147 -8.21 -12.79 2.53
C GLN A 147 -8.20 -14.21 3.14
N GLY A 148 -7.29 -15.08 2.66
CA GLY A 148 -7.19 -16.45 3.12
C GLY A 148 -6.68 -16.55 4.55
N PHE A 149 -5.55 -15.87 4.83
CA PHE A 149 -4.96 -15.83 6.16
C PHE A 149 -5.86 -15.09 7.16
N ASP A 150 -6.43 -13.95 6.76
CA ASP A 150 -7.27 -13.13 7.63
C ASP A 150 -8.46 -13.95 8.17
N ARG A 151 -9.15 -14.70 7.30
CA ARG A 151 -10.25 -15.58 7.69
C ARG A 151 -9.78 -16.68 8.65
N TYR A 152 -8.66 -17.32 8.32
CA TYR A 152 -8.11 -18.37 9.20
C TYR A 152 -7.75 -17.79 10.58
N ALA A 153 -7.13 -16.62 10.60
CA ALA A 153 -6.70 -15.95 11.82
C ALA A 153 -7.88 -15.54 12.71
N GLU A 154 -8.96 -15.02 12.13
CA GLU A 154 -10.18 -14.64 12.84
C GLU A 154 -10.81 -15.85 13.56
N GLU A 155 -10.80 -17.02 12.91
CA GLU A 155 -11.41 -18.25 13.44
C GLU A 155 -10.52 -19.01 14.42
N ASN A 156 -9.19 -18.91 14.31
CA ASN A 156 -8.28 -19.89 14.93
C ASN A 156 -7.15 -19.26 15.76
N LEU A 157 -6.85 -17.97 15.61
CA LEU A 157 -5.69 -17.35 16.22
C LEU A 157 -6.06 -16.24 17.20
N GLN A 158 -5.13 -15.94 18.11
CA GLN A 158 -5.23 -14.83 19.06
C GLN A 158 -4.30 -13.71 18.61
N ILE A 159 -4.80 -12.74 17.85
CA ILE A 159 -4.03 -11.63 17.33
C ILE A 159 -4.60 -10.31 17.86
N VAL A 160 -3.75 -9.52 18.51
CA VAL A 160 -4.11 -8.20 19.06
C VAL A 160 -3.69 -7.11 18.08
N GLY A 161 -4.64 -6.22 17.75
CA GLY A 161 -4.36 -5.03 16.96
C GLY A 161 -3.84 -3.88 17.83
N VAL A 162 -2.72 -3.26 17.43
CA VAL A 162 -2.12 -2.09 18.09
C VAL A 162 -2.03 -0.89 17.13
N ARG A 163 -1.71 0.30 17.66
CA ARG A 163 -1.68 1.52 16.84
C ARG A 163 -0.41 1.66 16.01
N THR A 164 0.74 1.27 16.57
CA THR A 164 2.05 1.35 15.92
C THR A 164 2.74 -0.02 15.98
N ILE A 165 3.57 -0.32 14.99
CA ILE A 165 4.26 -1.61 14.96
C ILE A 165 5.36 -1.71 16.02
N GLU A 166 5.95 -0.59 16.42
CA GLU A 166 6.89 -0.51 17.54
C GLU A 166 6.26 -1.09 18.81
N GLN A 167 5.01 -0.74 19.09
CA GLN A 167 4.27 -1.29 20.24
C GLN A 167 4.17 -2.81 20.19
N SER A 168 4.00 -3.42 19.00
CA SER A 168 4.02 -4.87 18.84
C SER A 168 5.38 -5.46 19.22
N PHE A 169 6.48 -4.88 18.72
CA PHE A 169 7.83 -5.35 19.04
C PHE A 169 8.14 -5.20 20.53
N GLU A 170 7.78 -4.09 21.17
CA GLU A 170 7.91 -3.90 22.61
C GLU A 170 7.13 -4.95 23.42
N MET A 171 5.90 -5.28 22.99
CA MET A 171 5.10 -6.32 23.63
C MET A 171 5.74 -7.70 23.51
N ALA A 172 6.40 -8.01 22.38
CA ALA A 172 7.10 -9.27 22.19
C ALA A 172 8.35 -9.38 23.09
N ILE A 173 9.14 -8.31 23.21
CA ILE A 173 10.27 -8.22 24.15
C ILE A 173 9.79 -8.44 25.58
N ALA A 174 8.70 -7.76 25.97
CA ALA A 174 8.11 -7.89 27.29
C ALA A 174 7.42 -9.25 27.56
N GLY A 175 7.38 -10.18 26.60
CA GLY A 175 6.75 -11.50 26.73
C GLY A 175 5.22 -11.45 26.83
N ARG A 176 4.61 -10.34 26.42
CA ARG A 176 3.14 -10.18 26.40
C ARG A 176 2.52 -10.88 25.22
N ILE A 177 3.26 -11.01 24.13
CA ILE A 177 2.91 -11.75 22.91
C ILE A 177 4.07 -12.66 22.51
N ASP A 178 3.81 -13.62 21.65
CA ASP A 178 4.77 -14.64 21.24
C ASP A 178 5.33 -14.32 19.84
N TYR A 179 4.60 -13.56 19.00
CA TYR A 179 5.05 -13.16 17.66
C TYR A 179 4.39 -11.86 17.20
N VAL A 180 5.06 -11.19 16.25
CA VAL A 180 4.52 -10.02 15.53
C VAL A 180 4.29 -10.40 14.06
N LEU A 181 3.13 -10.06 13.52
CA LEU A 181 2.83 -10.16 12.09
C LEU A 181 3.10 -8.80 11.44
N TYR A 182 4.04 -8.79 10.50
CA TYR A 182 4.36 -7.61 9.73
C TYR A 182 5.14 -7.98 8.46
N GLU A 183 5.07 -7.17 7.43
CA GLU A 183 5.74 -7.45 6.17
C GLU A 183 7.26 -7.46 6.35
N ARG A 184 7.94 -8.34 5.60
CA ARG A 184 9.37 -8.64 5.80
C ARG A 184 10.25 -7.39 5.61
N LEU A 185 10.08 -6.66 4.51
CA LEU A 185 10.88 -5.46 4.23
C LEU A 185 10.65 -4.39 5.29
N GLN A 186 9.39 -4.08 5.59
CA GLN A 186 9.00 -3.06 6.55
C GLN A 186 9.50 -3.38 7.95
N GLY A 187 9.40 -4.65 8.36
CA GLY A 187 9.89 -5.12 9.64
C GLY A 187 11.41 -4.99 9.77
N GLN A 188 12.16 -5.36 8.73
CA GLN A 188 13.63 -5.19 8.72
C GLN A 188 14.02 -3.73 8.90
N VAL A 189 13.43 -2.84 8.11
CA VAL A 189 13.73 -1.40 8.13
C VAL A 189 13.36 -0.78 9.48
N LYS A 190 12.19 -1.13 10.02
CA LYS A 190 11.75 -0.66 11.34
C LYS A 190 12.67 -1.14 12.46
N LEU A 191 12.97 -2.43 12.52
CA LEU A 191 13.85 -3.00 13.54
C LEU A 191 15.27 -2.42 13.49
N GLN A 192 15.82 -2.20 12.29
CA GLN A 192 17.11 -1.51 12.16
C GLN A 192 17.06 -0.11 12.75
N ARG A 193 16.04 0.66 12.44
CA ARG A 193 15.88 2.03 12.95
C ARG A 193 15.68 2.08 14.48
N LEU A 194 14.98 1.08 15.05
CA LEU A 194 14.77 0.97 16.48
C LEU A 194 16.01 0.42 17.23
N GLY A 195 17.06 0.01 16.52
CA GLY A 195 18.22 -0.66 17.13
C GLY A 195 17.91 -2.07 17.63
N LEU A 196 16.83 -2.69 17.14
CA LEU A 196 16.35 -4.01 17.56
C LEU A 196 16.59 -5.12 16.52
N ALA A 197 17.35 -4.85 15.47
CA ALA A 197 17.62 -5.82 14.40
C ALA A 197 18.29 -7.10 14.90
N ASP A 198 19.09 -6.98 15.97
CA ASP A 198 19.77 -8.11 16.60
C ASP A 198 18.89 -8.89 17.60
N GLU A 199 17.75 -8.33 18.00
CA GLU A 199 16.83 -8.94 18.95
C GLU A 199 15.77 -9.82 18.29
N PHE A 200 15.47 -9.59 17.01
CA PHE A 200 14.40 -10.26 16.28
C PHE A 200 14.88 -11.04 15.07
N VAL A 201 14.10 -12.05 14.70
CA VAL A 201 14.23 -12.78 13.44
C VAL A 201 12.86 -12.96 12.79
N ALA A 202 12.81 -12.82 11.46
CA ALA A 202 11.66 -13.24 10.69
C ALA A 202 11.76 -14.73 10.42
N LEU A 203 10.71 -15.50 10.72
CA LEU A 203 10.64 -16.91 10.34
C LEU A 203 10.67 -17.06 8.81
N ASP A 204 11.27 -18.16 8.32
CA ASP A 204 11.54 -18.35 6.88
C ASP A 204 10.29 -18.38 6.03
N VAL A 205 9.27 -19.09 6.49
CA VAL A 205 7.99 -19.23 5.77
C VAL A 205 7.10 -18.02 6.06
N PRO A 206 6.67 -17.26 5.05
CA PRO A 206 5.71 -16.17 5.26
C PRO A 206 4.30 -16.74 5.50
N VAL A 207 3.42 -15.98 6.16
CA VAL A 207 2.00 -16.34 6.29
C VAL A 207 1.27 -16.17 4.97
N SER A 208 1.71 -15.23 4.14
CA SER A 208 1.18 -14.95 2.80
C SER A 208 2.19 -14.16 1.99
N THR A 209 1.93 -14.05 0.68
CA THR A 209 2.57 -13.08 -0.22
C THR A 209 1.49 -12.45 -1.05
N GLU A 210 1.27 -11.15 -0.87
CA GLU A 210 0.15 -10.43 -1.44
C GLU A 210 0.62 -9.28 -2.32
N GLY A 211 -0.10 -9.05 -3.43
CA GLY A 211 0.11 -7.87 -4.27
C GLY A 211 -0.32 -6.59 -3.57
N LEU A 212 0.51 -5.55 -3.67
CA LEU A 212 0.20 -4.22 -3.16
C LEU A 212 -0.19 -3.29 -4.33
N PHE A 213 -1.34 -2.64 -4.22
CA PHE A 213 -1.97 -1.91 -5.32
C PHE A 213 -2.24 -0.46 -4.98
N PHE A 214 -2.18 0.41 -5.97
CA PHE A 214 -2.90 1.67 -5.92
C PHE A 214 -4.41 1.41 -6.04
N THR A 215 -5.23 2.11 -5.26
CA THR A 215 -6.68 1.89 -5.27
C THR A 215 -7.43 3.21 -5.25
N PHE A 216 -8.40 3.37 -6.14
CA PHE A 216 -9.32 4.50 -6.10
C PHE A 216 -10.51 4.23 -5.18
N SER A 217 -10.93 5.23 -4.41
CA SER A 217 -12.28 5.24 -3.86
C SER A 217 -13.30 5.20 -4.99
N LYS A 218 -14.31 4.33 -4.89
CA LYS A 218 -15.41 4.30 -5.87
C LYS A 218 -16.22 5.60 -5.91
N ASN A 219 -16.14 6.38 -4.83
CA ASN A 219 -16.82 7.67 -4.70
C ASN A 219 -15.97 8.87 -5.17
N SER A 220 -14.70 8.63 -5.59
CA SER A 220 -13.83 9.69 -6.10
C SER A 220 -14.28 10.17 -7.47
N ARG A 221 -14.26 11.49 -7.67
CA ARG A 221 -14.51 12.12 -9.00
C ARG A 221 -13.37 11.85 -9.99
N CYS A 222 -12.17 11.54 -9.48
CA CYS A 222 -11.01 11.14 -10.28
C CYS A 222 -11.09 9.68 -10.75
N ASN A 223 -11.99 8.88 -10.20
CA ASN A 223 -12.12 7.46 -10.52
C ASN A 223 -12.90 7.24 -11.83
N THR A 224 -12.31 7.60 -12.96
CA THR A 224 -12.83 7.26 -14.28
C THR A 224 -12.05 6.09 -14.89
N PHE A 225 -12.68 5.35 -15.79
CA PHE A 225 -12.04 4.22 -16.47
C PHE A 225 -10.79 4.68 -17.23
N GLU A 226 -10.90 5.75 -18.02
CA GLU A 226 -9.84 6.29 -18.86
C GLU A 226 -8.66 6.79 -18.03
N PHE A 227 -8.91 7.38 -16.87
CA PHE A 227 -7.85 7.87 -16.00
C PHE A 227 -7.12 6.70 -15.33
N ARG A 228 -7.84 5.65 -14.90
CA ARG A 228 -7.23 4.43 -14.38
C ARG A 228 -6.36 3.73 -15.42
N GLU A 229 -6.81 3.61 -16.68
CA GLU A 229 -6.02 3.03 -17.77
C GLU A 229 -4.69 3.77 -17.96
N ARG A 230 -4.73 5.11 -18.02
CA ARG A 230 -3.53 5.92 -18.19
C ARG A 230 -2.54 5.76 -17.04
N ILE A 231 -3.03 5.70 -15.80
CA ILE A 231 -2.19 5.45 -14.62
C ILE A 231 -1.61 4.04 -14.68
N ALA A 232 -2.42 3.03 -15.00
CA ALA A 232 -2.00 1.63 -15.08
C ALA A 232 -0.94 1.40 -16.15
N ASP A 233 -1.06 2.02 -17.33
CA ASP A 233 -0.08 1.95 -18.41
C ASP A 233 1.26 2.58 -18.00
N ARG A 234 1.22 3.75 -17.38
CA ARG A 234 2.44 4.40 -16.88
C ARG A 234 3.07 3.62 -15.73
N LEU A 235 2.26 3.10 -14.82
CA LEU A 235 2.72 2.23 -13.73
C LEU A 235 3.43 0.98 -14.28
N TYR A 236 2.82 0.30 -15.24
CA TYR A 236 3.40 -0.88 -15.89
C TYR A 236 4.78 -0.58 -16.51
N THR A 237 4.90 0.58 -17.18
CA THR A 237 6.17 1.03 -17.77
C THR A 237 7.24 1.20 -16.68
N LEU A 238 6.96 1.96 -15.64
CA LEU A 238 7.93 2.25 -14.56
C LEU A 238 8.34 0.99 -13.77
N ILE A 239 7.41 0.05 -13.55
CA ILE A 239 7.74 -1.23 -12.90
C ILE A 239 8.71 -2.03 -13.77
N ASN A 240 8.46 -2.14 -15.07
CA ASN A 240 9.31 -2.90 -15.99
C ASN A 240 10.69 -2.25 -16.17
N GLU A 241 10.80 -0.95 -16.01
CA GLU A 241 12.07 -0.21 -15.99
C GLU A 241 12.84 -0.39 -14.67
N GLY A 242 12.27 -1.04 -13.64
CA GLY A 242 12.88 -1.22 -12.32
C GLY A 242 12.81 0.03 -11.43
N ARG A 243 12.00 1.03 -11.83
CA ARG A 243 11.96 2.33 -11.14
C ARG A 243 11.55 2.22 -9.67
N LEU A 244 10.63 1.32 -9.34
CA LEU A 244 10.22 1.12 -7.95
C LEU A 244 11.37 0.59 -7.09
N ASP A 245 12.20 -0.34 -7.59
CA ASP A 245 13.32 -0.90 -6.84
C ASP A 245 14.37 0.17 -6.53
N GLU A 246 14.63 1.07 -7.50
CA GLU A 246 15.50 2.24 -7.30
C GLU A 246 14.94 3.15 -6.18
N LEU A 247 13.66 3.48 -6.25
CA LEU A 247 12.99 4.30 -5.25
C LEU A 247 12.98 3.63 -3.87
N VAL A 248 12.73 2.33 -3.78
CA VAL A 248 12.78 1.57 -2.53
C VAL A 248 14.17 1.65 -1.91
N SER A 249 15.23 1.49 -2.72
CA SER A 249 16.61 1.62 -2.25
C SER A 249 16.90 3.04 -1.72
N GLU A 250 16.55 4.07 -2.50
CA GLU A 250 16.72 5.47 -2.12
C GLU A 250 15.98 5.81 -0.83
N TYR A 251 14.71 5.46 -0.75
CA TYR A 251 13.86 5.80 0.39
C TYR A 251 14.18 4.94 1.63
N THR A 252 14.72 3.75 1.47
CA THR A 252 15.32 2.99 2.58
C THR A 252 16.48 3.76 3.19
N ALA A 253 17.41 4.23 2.36
CA ALA A 253 18.53 5.04 2.85
C ALA A 253 18.04 6.32 3.54
N ARG A 254 17.10 7.05 2.93
CA ARG A 254 16.51 8.25 3.54
C ARG A 254 15.89 7.97 4.91
N TYR A 255 15.09 6.92 5.03
CA TYR A 255 14.45 6.55 6.30
C TYR A 255 15.47 6.22 7.39
N MET A 256 16.56 5.54 7.04
CA MET A 256 17.64 5.18 7.98
C MET A 256 18.44 6.39 8.47
N PHE A 257 18.56 7.45 7.66
CA PHE A 257 19.26 8.68 8.03
C PHE A 257 18.39 9.67 8.83
N LEU A 258 17.08 9.47 8.94
CA LEU A 258 16.24 10.29 9.82
C LEU A 258 16.67 10.07 11.28
N GLN A 259 16.97 11.16 11.99
CA GLN A 259 17.22 11.06 13.42
C GLN A 259 15.93 10.67 14.16
N PRO A 260 16.02 9.82 15.20
CA PRO A 260 14.87 9.45 16.00
C PRO A 260 14.24 10.63 16.73
#